data_0a89e6e8751d740f03b01b137fc33f24
#
_entry.id   0a89e6e8751d740f03b01b137fc33f24
#
_cell.length_a   1.000
_cell.length_b   1.000
_cell.length_c   1.000
_cell.angle_alpha   90.00
_cell.angle_beta   90.00
_cell.angle_gamma   90.00
#
_symmetry.space_group_name_H-M   'P 1'
#
loop_
_entity.id
_entity.type
_entity.pdbx_description
1 polymer ?
#
loop_
_entity_poly.entity_id
_entity_poly.type
_entity_poly.pdbx_seq_one_letter_code
_entity_poly.pdbx_strand_id
1 'polypeptide(L)'
;MRIATWNVNSLKARMPRVVDWVARFNPSVLCLQETKMASDAFPHSAFEEMGYESVHNGQGRWNGVAILSNVGLDNVCYGFDDGKPEDPDARIIWATCNGVRVASAYIPNGREVGHEHYHYKLDWLSRLRSHLELNNDPSENLAILGDFNVAPEDRDVWDINSFKGATHVSKPESCLLYTSPSPRDVEESRMPSSA
;
A
#
# COMPACT_ATOMS: atom_id res chain seq x y z
N MET A 1 -14.49 0.22 -12.48
CA MET A 1 -14.23 0.41 -11.02
C MET A 1 -13.28 1.58 -10.83
N ARG A 2 -13.53 2.47 -9.84
CA ARG A 2 -12.62 3.57 -9.49
C ARG A 2 -11.98 3.24 -8.15
N ILE A 3 -10.65 3.16 -8.12
CA ILE A 3 -9.88 2.91 -6.90
C ILE A 3 -9.11 4.17 -6.56
N ALA A 4 -9.06 4.53 -5.28
CA ALA A 4 -8.34 5.68 -4.76
C ALA A 4 -7.46 5.30 -3.57
N THR A 5 -6.42 6.09 -3.33
CA THR A 5 -5.55 5.95 -2.16
C THR A 5 -5.31 7.31 -1.52
N TRP A 6 -5.23 7.34 -0.18
CA TRP A 6 -5.03 8.58 0.57
C TRP A 6 -4.33 8.32 1.91
N ASN A 7 -3.11 8.83 2.06
CA ASN A 7 -2.49 8.94 3.38
C ASN A 7 -3.17 10.08 4.14
N VAL A 8 -3.94 9.74 5.17
CA VAL A 8 -4.77 10.72 5.90
C VAL A 8 -4.04 11.33 7.11
N ASN A 9 -2.88 10.80 7.48
CA ASN A 9 -2.12 11.28 8.64
C ASN A 9 -3.03 11.57 9.85
N SER A 10 -3.66 10.52 10.38
CA SER A 10 -4.72 10.48 11.40
C SER A 10 -6.15 10.61 10.83
N LEU A 11 -6.83 9.47 10.74
CA LEU A 11 -8.23 9.42 10.29
C LEU A 11 -9.15 10.23 11.22
N LYS A 12 -8.94 10.14 12.54
CA LYS A 12 -9.73 10.91 13.52
C LYS A 12 -9.70 12.42 13.22
N ALA A 13 -8.53 12.96 12.88
CA ALA A 13 -8.38 14.38 12.59
C ALA A 13 -8.96 14.77 11.20
N ARG A 14 -9.06 13.83 10.26
CA ARG A 14 -9.50 14.07 8.88
C ARG A 14 -10.87 13.49 8.57
N MET A 15 -11.53 12.85 9.52
CA MET A 15 -12.80 12.15 9.29
C MET A 15 -13.83 12.99 8.52
N PRO A 16 -14.12 14.27 8.88
CA PRO A 16 -15.07 15.08 8.13
C PRO A 16 -14.66 15.25 6.65
N ARG A 17 -13.37 15.46 6.38
CA ARG A 17 -12.86 15.60 5.01
C ARG A 17 -12.93 14.31 4.21
N VAL A 18 -12.67 13.17 4.87
CA VAL A 18 -12.78 11.84 4.23
C VAL A 18 -14.22 11.57 3.85
N VAL A 19 -15.17 11.81 4.77
CA VAL A 19 -16.61 11.66 4.53
C VAL A 19 -17.08 12.54 3.38
N ASP A 20 -16.76 13.84 3.40
CA ASP A 20 -17.12 14.79 2.34
C ASP A 20 -16.53 14.36 0.99
N TRP A 21 -15.29 13.89 0.98
CA TRP A 21 -14.61 13.46 -0.24
C TRP A 21 -15.24 12.18 -0.80
N VAL A 22 -15.50 11.19 0.06
CA VAL A 22 -16.18 9.94 -0.33
C VAL A 22 -17.57 10.22 -0.88
N ALA A 23 -18.37 11.06 -0.20
CA ALA A 23 -19.71 11.45 -0.67
C ALA A 23 -19.66 12.14 -2.04
N ARG A 24 -18.66 12.98 -2.29
CA ARG A 24 -18.50 13.72 -3.55
C ARG A 24 -18.01 12.86 -4.71
N PHE A 25 -17.02 11.99 -4.49
CA PHE A 25 -16.34 11.28 -5.56
C PHE A 25 -16.80 9.82 -5.72
N ASN A 26 -17.44 9.27 -4.71
CA ASN A 26 -17.98 7.91 -4.68
C ASN A 26 -17.03 6.87 -5.32
N PRO A 27 -15.79 6.69 -4.78
CA PRO A 27 -14.87 5.68 -5.29
C PRO A 27 -15.44 4.28 -5.03
N SER A 28 -15.17 3.31 -5.91
CA SER A 28 -15.54 1.91 -5.64
C SER A 28 -14.71 1.32 -4.51
N VAL A 29 -13.44 1.71 -4.43
CA VAL A 29 -12.51 1.31 -3.36
C VAL A 29 -11.68 2.51 -2.93
N LEU A 30 -11.48 2.67 -1.63
CA LEU A 30 -10.59 3.67 -1.04
C LEU A 30 -9.62 3.01 -0.06
N CYS A 31 -8.33 3.11 -0.36
CA CYS A 31 -7.22 2.69 0.49
C CYS A 31 -6.75 3.87 1.35
N LEU A 32 -6.72 3.68 2.67
CA LEU A 32 -6.25 4.71 3.61
C LEU A 32 -4.95 4.28 4.27
N GLN A 33 -4.04 5.22 4.48
CA GLN A 33 -2.80 5.02 5.21
C GLN A 33 -2.68 6.04 6.34
N GLU A 34 -1.89 5.70 7.35
CA GLU A 34 -1.72 6.47 8.59
C GLU A 34 -3.04 6.80 9.28
N THR A 35 -3.88 5.79 9.46
CA THR A 35 -5.14 5.96 10.21
C THR A 35 -4.90 6.36 11.65
N LYS A 36 -3.76 5.95 12.23
CA LYS A 36 -3.29 6.28 13.59
C LYS A 36 -4.34 6.01 14.67
N MET A 37 -4.93 4.82 14.61
CA MET A 37 -5.91 4.34 15.59
C MET A 37 -5.79 2.83 15.80
N ALA A 38 -6.27 2.35 16.94
CA ALA A 38 -6.38 0.93 17.22
C ALA A 38 -7.48 0.28 16.36
N SER A 39 -7.39 -1.02 16.13
CA SER A 39 -8.33 -1.70 15.24
C SER A 39 -9.77 -1.63 15.73
N ASP A 40 -10.00 -1.71 17.02
CA ASP A 40 -11.31 -1.61 17.69
C ASP A 40 -11.90 -0.19 17.70
N ALA A 41 -11.06 0.82 17.45
CA ALA A 41 -11.49 2.23 17.41
C ALA A 41 -11.86 2.69 15.99
N PHE A 42 -11.74 1.84 14.98
CA PHE A 42 -12.03 2.22 13.60
C PHE A 42 -13.54 2.45 13.39
N PRO A 43 -13.97 3.57 12.76
CA PRO A 43 -15.38 3.95 12.66
C PRO A 43 -16.10 3.19 11.53
N HIS A 44 -16.19 1.85 11.62
CA HIS A 44 -16.85 1.00 10.61
C HIS A 44 -18.27 1.46 10.30
N SER A 45 -19.08 1.75 11.35
CA SER A 45 -20.48 2.14 11.20
C SER A 45 -20.66 3.43 10.38
N ALA A 46 -19.75 4.41 10.53
CA ALA A 46 -19.83 5.65 9.76
C ALA A 46 -19.62 5.41 8.25
N PHE A 47 -18.83 4.41 7.87
CA PHE A 47 -18.65 4.03 6.46
C PHE A 47 -19.77 3.12 5.96
N GLU A 48 -20.32 2.26 6.81
CA GLU A 48 -21.50 1.44 6.50
C GLU A 48 -22.72 2.31 6.19
N GLU A 49 -22.95 3.39 6.94
CA GLU A 49 -24.00 4.38 6.66
C GLU A 49 -23.84 5.05 5.28
N MET A 50 -22.62 5.09 4.75
CA MET A 50 -22.30 5.58 3.41
C MET A 50 -22.33 4.49 2.34
N GLY A 51 -22.66 3.24 2.69
CA GLY A 51 -22.72 2.09 1.78
C GLY A 51 -21.37 1.42 1.52
N TYR A 52 -20.39 1.60 2.40
CA TYR A 52 -19.06 0.95 2.29
C TYR A 52 -18.87 -0.10 3.38
N GLU A 53 -18.49 -1.29 2.96
CA GLU A 53 -17.80 -2.23 3.83
C GLU A 53 -16.38 -1.74 4.10
N SER A 54 -15.81 -2.09 5.26
CA SER A 54 -14.47 -1.64 5.60
C SER A 54 -13.70 -2.67 6.40
N VAL A 55 -12.39 -2.74 6.16
CA VAL A 55 -11.43 -3.50 6.95
C VAL A 55 -10.28 -2.60 7.35
N HIS A 56 -9.74 -2.85 8.52
CA HIS A 56 -8.69 -2.01 9.11
C HIS A 56 -7.65 -2.88 9.82
N ASN A 57 -6.39 -2.55 9.62
CA ASN A 57 -5.25 -3.04 10.38
C ASN A 57 -4.61 -1.85 11.10
N GLY A 58 -4.68 -1.82 12.44
CA GLY A 58 -4.21 -0.68 13.22
C GLY A 58 -3.57 -1.07 14.54
N GLN A 59 -2.64 -0.25 15.04
CA GLN A 59 -1.85 -0.49 16.24
C GLN A 59 -1.83 0.72 17.21
N GLY A 60 -2.81 1.61 17.12
CA GLY A 60 -2.92 2.79 17.97
C GLY A 60 -2.40 4.06 17.29
N ARG A 61 -1.60 4.86 17.99
CA ARG A 61 -1.18 6.20 17.52
C ARG A 61 -0.24 6.21 16.30
N TRP A 62 0.24 5.07 15.86
CA TRP A 62 1.20 4.93 14.77
C TRP A 62 0.62 4.08 13.64
N ASN A 63 1.13 4.27 12.43
CA ASN A 63 0.78 3.45 11.27
C ASN A 63 -0.74 3.33 11.03
N GLY A 64 -1.18 2.17 10.61
CA GLY A 64 -2.57 1.83 10.36
C GLY A 64 -2.98 2.03 8.91
N VAL A 65 -3.58 0.99 8.34
CA VAL A 65 -4.06 0.95 6.95
C VAL A 65 -5.48 0.42 6.90
N ALA A 66 -6.28 0.90 5.94
CA ALA A 66 -7.65 0.42 5.76
C ALA A 66 -8.00 0.31 4.28
N ILE A 67 -9.00 -0.53 3.99
CA ILE A 67 -9.68 -0.60 2.71
C ILE A 67 -11.17 -0.40 2.96
N LEU A 68 -11.77 0.51 2.21
CA LEU A 68 -13.21 0.76 2.13
C LEU A 68 -13.68 0.33 0.75
N SER A 69 -14.78 -0.40 0.64
CA SER A 69 -15.32 -0.87 -0.63
C SER A 69 -16.85 -0.83 -0.66
N ASN A 70 -17.43 -0.33 -1.75
CA ASN A 70 -18.85 -0.42 -2.02
C ASN A 70 -19.19 -1.47 -3.11
N VAL A 71 -18.21 -2.30 -3.46
CA VAL A 71 -18.33 -3.35 -4.50
C VAL A 71 -17.97 -4.74 -3.99
N GLY A 72 -18.09 -4.97 -2.68
CA GLY A 72 -17.73 -6.19 -1.98
C GLY A 72 -16.30 -6.15 -1.41
N LEU A 73 -16.06 -6.94 -0.38
CA LEU A 73 -14.82 -6.99 0.36
C LEU A 73 -14.59 -8.40 0.90
N ASP A 74 -13.89 -9.23 0.10
CA ASP A 74 -13.67 -10.64 0.36
C ASP A 74 -12.18 -10.95 0.58
N ASN A 75 -11.88 -12.15 1.08
CA ASN A 75 -10.52 -12.69 1.23
C ASN A 75 -9.56 -11.73 1.93
N VAL A 76 -9.97 -11.16 3.06
CA VAL A 76 -9.16 -10.22 3.83
C VAL A 76 -7.95 -10.92 4.43
N CYS A 77 -6.75 -10.35 4.23
CA CYS A 77 -5.50 -10.80 4.84
C CYS A 77 -4.73 -9.61 5.41
N TYR A 78 -3.95 -9.88 6.45
CA TYR A 78 -3.14 -8.89 7.15
C TYR A 78 -1.66 -9.22 7.00
N GLY A 79 -0.82 -8.22 6.84
CA GLY A 79 0.63 -8.42 6.76
C GLY A 79 1.08 -9.17 5.49
N PHE A 80 2.14 -9.92 5.62
CA PHE A 80 2.74 -10.74 4.56
C PHE A 80 2.56 -12.22 4.84
N ASP A 81 2.36 -12.99 3.78
CA ASP A 81 2.49 -14.45 3.79
C ASP A 81 3.74 -14.80 2.94
N ASP A 82 4.90 -14.61 3.52
CA ASP A 82 6.21 -14.79 2.92
C ASP A 82 7.08 -15.85 3.64
N GLY A 83 6.45 -16.60 4.55
CA GLY A 83 7.11 -17.61 5.37
C GLY A 83 7.98 -17.06 6.50
N LYS A 84 8.02 -15.74 6.69
CA LYS A 84 8.74 -15.07 7.79
C LYS A 84 7.79 -14.76 8.96
N PRO A 85 8.33 -14.43 10.15
CA PRO A 85 7.52 -13.92 11.26
C PRO A 85 6.69 -12.71 10.86
N GLU A 86 5.52 -12.56 11.48
CA GLU A 86 4.63 -11.43 11.26
C GLU A 86 5.35 -10.09 11.48
N ASP A 87 5.07 -9.12 10.62
CA ASP A 87 5.57 -7.75 10.79
C ASP A 87 4.89 -7.12 12.01
N PRO A 88 5.65 -6.52 12.94
CA PRO A 88 5.07 -5.92 14.15
C PRO A 88 4.25 -4.66 13.85
N ASP A 89 4.42 -4.07 12.67
CA ASP A 89 3.79 -2.82 12.28
C ASP A 89 2.56 -3.07 11.37
N ALA A 90 1.46 -2.38 11.67
CA ALA A 90 0.23 -2.39 10.89
C ALA A 90 0.37 -1.55 9.61
N ARG A 91 1.05 -2.09 8.58
CA ARG A 91 1.44 -1.37 7.37
C ARG A 91 0.85 -1.87 6.07
N ILE A 92 0.25 -3.07 6.07
CA ILE A 92 -0.38 -3.59 4.86
C ILE A 92 -1.62 -4.42 5.21
N ILE A 93 -2.64 -4.30 4.38
CA ILE A 93 -3.87 -5.08 4.42
C ILE A 93 -4.31 -5.38 2.99
N TRP A 94 -4.84 -6.57 2.78
CA TRP A 94 -5.29 -7.08 1.51
C TRP A 94 -6.76 -7.43 1.53
N ALA A 95 -7.46 -7.18 0.42
CA ALA A 95 -8.82 -7.65 0.21
C ALA A 95 -9.07 -7.89 -1.28
N THR A 96 -10.09 -8.67 -1.61
CA THR A 96 -10.59 -8.81 -2.97
C THR A 96 -11.85 -7.96 -3.12
N CYS A 97 -11.83 -7.01 -4.05
CA CYS A 97 -12.91 -6.09 -4.32
C CYS A 97 -13.39 -6.26 -5.76
N ASN A 98 -14.59 -6.81 -5.97
CA ASN A 98 -15.15 -7.07 -7.30
C ASN A 98 -14.16 -7.79 -8.26
N GLY A 99 -13.51 -8.83 -7.79
CA GLY A 99 -12.57 -9.64 -8.57
C GLY A 99 -11.18 -9.02 -8.79
N VAL A 100 -10.87 -7.90 -8.13
CA VAL A 100 -9.54 -7.30 -8.10
C VAL A 100 -8.92 -7.51 -6.71
N ARG A 101 -7.73 -8.09 -6.64
CA ARG A 101 -6.95 -8.15 -5.42
C ARG A 101 -6.37 -6.77 -5.12
N VAL A 102 -6.72 -6.17 -4.00
CA VAL A 102 -6.32 -4.82 -3.62
C VAL A 102 -5.49 -4.87 -2.34
N ALA A 103 -4.39 -4.13 -2.32
CA ALA A 103 -3.63 -3.88 -1.10
C ALA A 103 -3.62 -2.39 -0.77
N SER A 104 -3.85 -2.06 0.52
CA SER A 104 -3.52 -0.76 1.09
C SER A 104 -2.20 -0.87 1.85
N ALA A 105 -1.16 -0.18 1.37
CA ALA A 105 0.21 -0.29 1.87
C ALA A 105 0.73 1.05 2.40
N TYR A 106 1.45 1.01 3.52
CA TYR A 106 2.17 2.13 4.09
C TYR A 106 3.63 1.72 4.33
N ILE A 107 4.46 1.94 3.32
CA ILE A 107 5.88 1.55 3.34
C ILE A 107 6.62 2.38 4.40
N PRO A 108 7.55 1.79 5.18
CA PRO A 108 8.35 2.55 6.14
C PRO A 108 9.04 3.76 5.50
N ASN A 109 9.07 4.89 6.20
CA ASN A 109 9.72 6.11 5.69
C ASN A 109 11.24 5.94 5.46
N GLY A 110 11.93 5.20 6.35
CA GLY A 110 13.37 4.98 6.27
C GLY A 110 14.21 6.01 7.01
N ARG A 111 13.68 7.18 7.33
CA ARG A 111 14.35 8.31 8.02
C ARG A 111 15.58 8.82 7.26
N GLU A 112 16.70 8.12 7.33
CA GLU A 112 17.99 8.49 6.77
C GLU A 112 18.70 7.25 6.22
N VAL A 113 19.41 7.38 5.10
CA VAL A 113 20.21 6.29 4.52
C VAL A 113 21.26 5.83 5.53
N GLY A 114 21.29 4.51 5.78
CA GLY A 114 22.15 3.89 6.79
C GLY A 114 21.54 3.80 8.20
N HIS A 115 20.40 4.41 8.46
CA HIS A 115 19.67 4.27 9.72
C HIS A 115 19.01 2.87 9.80
N GLU A 116 18.76 2.36 11.02
CA GLU A 116 18.06 1.08 11.21
C GLU A 116 16.69 1.03 10.52
N HIS A 117 15.94 2.13 10.53
CA HIS A 117 14.66 2.25 9.83
C HIS A 117 14.78 2.19 8.30
N TYR A 118 15.94 2.58 7.74
CA TYR A 118 16.21 2.42 6.31
C TYR A 118 16.42 0.94 5.96
N HIS A 119 17.15 0.19 6.78
CA HIS A 119 17.30 -1.24 6.59
C HIS A 119 15.97 -1.97 6.76
N TYR A 120 15.16 -1.60 7.74
CA TYR A 120 13.80 -2.10 7.89
C TYR A 120 12.95 -1.83 6.64
N LYS A 121 13.02 -0.64 6.06
CA LYS A 121 12.31 -0.30 4.81
C LYS A 121 12.74 -1.20 3.64
N LEU A 122 14.04 -1.44 3.46
CA LEU A 122 14.54 -2.31 2.40
C LEU A 122 14.10 -3.77 2.61
N ASP A 123 14.15 -4.27 3.85
CA ASP A 123 13.62 -5.60 4.17
C ASP A 123 12.12 -5.69 3.92
N TRP A 124 11.37 -4.68 4.31
CA TRP A 124 9.92 -4.61 4.08
C TRP A 124 9.57 -4.66 2.58
N LEU A 125 10.25 -3.90 1.73
CA LEU A 125 10.08 -3.94 0.27
C LEU A 125 10.45 -5.33 -0.30
N SER A 126 11.51 -5.94 0.21
CA SER A 126 11.89 -7.31 -0.16
C SER A 126 10.82 -8.33 0.25
N ARG A 127 10.20 -8.17 1.42
CA ARG A 127 9.09 -9.00 1.89
C ARG A 127 7.84 -8.84 1.03
N LEU A 128 7.51 -7.61 0.64
CA LEU A 128 6.42 -7.34 -0.29
C LEU A 128 6.63 -8.10 -1.60
N ARG A 129 7.84 -8.05 -2.15
CA ARG A 129 8.19 -8.80 -3.34
C ARG A 129 8.00 -10.31 -3.15
N SER A 130 8.55 -10.88 -2.08
CA SER A 130 8.43 -12.32 -1.79
C SER A 130 6.96 -12.75 -1.63
N HIS A 131 6.16 -11.92 -0.96
CA HIS A 131 4.72 -12.17 -0.84
C HIS A 131 4.03 -12.21 -2.22
N LEU A 132 4.37 -11.27 -3.10
CA LEU A 132 3.80 -11.23 -4.45
C LEU A 132 4.20 -12.45 -5.28
N GLU A 133 5.46 -12.85 -5.21
CA GLU A 133 5.99 -14.03 -5.94
C GLU A 133 5.33 -15.35 -5.47
N LEU A 134 4.99 -15.45 -4.19
CA LEU A 134 4.43 -16.66 -3.59
C LEU A 134 2.90 -16.76 -3.69
N ASN A 135 2.19 -15.63 -3.64
CA ASN A 135 0.75 -15.61 -3.40
C ASN A 135 -0.08 -15.00 -4.53
N ASN A 136 0.53 -14.51 -5.61
CA ASN A 136 -0.21 -13.87 -6.70
C ASN A 136 0.21 -14.43 -8.06
N ASP A 137 -0.79 -14.74 -8.88
CA ASP A 137 -0.57 -15.06 -10.29
C ASP A 137 -0.49 -13.75 -11.10
N PRO A 138 0.55 -13.54 -11.93
CA PRO A 138 0.66 -12.35 -12.79
C PRO A 138 -0.51 -12.15 -13.76
N SER A 139 -1.31 -13.19 -14.03
CA SER A 139 -2.52 -13.10 -14.86
C SER A 139 -3.73 -12.54 -14.10
N GLU A 140 -3.68 -12.46 -12.77
CA GLU A 140 -4.78 -11.95 -11.97
C GLU A 140 -4.77 -10.42 -11.88
N ASN A 141 -5.97 -9.85 -11.66
CA ASN A 141 -6.09 -8.41 -11.44
C ASN A 141 -5.60 -8.06 -10.03
N LEU A 142 -4.47 -7.37 -9.95
CA LEU A 142 -3.85 -6.92 -8.70
C LEU A 142 -3.62 -5.41 -8.73
N ALA A 143 -3.92 -4.73 -7.63
CA ALA A 143 -3.62 -3.33 -7.43
C ALA A 143 -3.05 -3.11 -6.02
N ILE A 144 -1.82 -2.62 -5.93
CA ILE A 144 -1.20 -2.20 -4.67
C ILE A 144 -1.17 -0.68 -4.65
N LEU A 145 -1.87 -0.10 -3.68
CA LEU A 145 -1.99 1.35 -3.54
C LEU A 145 -1.51 1.78 -2.16
N GLY A 146 -1.00 2.97 -2.08
CA GLY A 146 -0.61 3.50 -0.78
C GLY A 146 0.45 4.58 -0.82
N ASP A 147 1.07 4.80 0.33
CA ASP A 147 2.23 5.65 0.48
C ASP A 147 3.49 4.79 0.41
N PHE A 148 4.13 4.80 -0.74
CA PHE A 148 5.31 3.98 -0.99
C PHE A 148 6.58 4.54 -0.34
N ASN A 149 6.59 5.82 0.02
CA ASN A 149 7.79 6.49 0.53
C ASN A 149 9.04 6.27 -0.37
N VAL A 150 8.82 6.04 -1.67
CA VAL A 150 9.84 5.91 -2.72
C VAL A 150 9.45 6.80 -3.89
N ALA A 151 10.37 7.62 -4.34
CA ALA A 151 10.27 8.42 -5.55
C ALA A 151 11.25 7.81 -6.57
N PRO A 152 10.77 6.94 -7.48
CA PRO A 152 11.65 6.15 -8.34
C PRO A 152 12.33 6.97 -9.44
N GLU A 153 11.74 8.09 -9.84
CA GLU A 153 12.27 8.95 -10.90
C GLU A 153 12.47 10.39 -10.41
N ASP A 154 13.38 11.11 -11.04
CA ASP A 154 13.71 12.52 -10.68
C ASP A 154 12.48 13.43 -10.73
N ARG A 155 11.54 13.15 -11.63
CA ARG A 155 10.28 13.90 -11.78
C ARG A 155 9.29 13.69 -10.64
N ASP A 156 9.48 12.66 -9.79
CA ASP A 156 8.61 12.35 -8.68
C ASP A 156 8.92 13.21 -7.44
N VAL A 157 9.97 14.02 -7.52
CA VAL A 157 10.34 15.01 -6.49
C VAL A 157 10.42 16.42 -7.10
N TRP A 158 10.20 17.43 -6.28
CA TRP A 158 10.20 18.82 -6.73
C TRP A 158 11.61 19.34 -7.11
N ASP A 159 12.67 18.81 -6.52
CA ASP A 159 14.08 19.07 -6.86
C ASP A 159 14.98 17.92 -6.43
N ILE A 160 15.45 17.12 -7.36
CA ILE A 160 16.31 15.97 -7.10
C ILE A 160 17.62 16.34 -6.37
N ASN A 161 18.14 17.54 -6.57
CA ASN A 161 19.37 17.96 -5.91
C ASN A 161 19.18 18.11 -4.39
N SER A 162 17.99 18.52 -3.95
CA SER A 162 17.62 18.60 -2.53
C SER A 162 17.46 17.23 -1.86
N PHE A 163 17.29 16.15 -2.67
CA PHE A 163 17.13 14.76 -2.18
C PHE A 163 18.40 13.91 -2.34
N LYS A 164 19.50 14.46 -2.83
CA LYS A 164 20.75 13.71 -2.98
C LYS A 164 21.20 13.09 -1.67
N GLY A 165 21.39 11.76 -1.66
CA GLY A 165 21.81 11.01 -0.48
C GLY A 165 20.71 10.80 0.58
N ALA A 166 19.49 11.26 0.32
CA ALA A 166 18.35 11.03 1.20
C ALA A 166 17.66 9.69 0.91
N THR A 167 16.87 9.20 1.88
CA THR A 167 15.87 8.15 1.65
C THR A 167 14.83 8.63 0.64
N HIS A 168 14.01 7.74 0.11
CA HIS A 168 13.00 7.89 -0.95
C HIS A 168 13.55 7.90 -2.39
N VAL A 169 14.78 8.37 -2.61
CA VAL A 169 15.41 8.45 -3.94
C VAL A 169 16.66 7.58 -4.06
N SER A 170 16.94 6.76 -3.06
CA SER A 170 18.14 5.92 -3.10
C SER A 170 17.98 4.79 -4.13
N LYS A 171 19.10 4.43 -4.77
CA LYS A 171 19.12 3.35 -5.77
C LYS A 171 18.62 2.01 -5.22
N PRO A 172 18.94 1.58 -3.98
CA PRO A 172 18.38 0.34 -3.41
C PRO A 172 16.86 0.35 -3.32
N GLU A 173 16.25 1.49 -2.91
CA GLU A 173 14.80 1.63 -2.83
C GLU A 173 14.13 1.51 -4.21
N SER A 174 14.65 2.24 -5.19
CA SER A 174 14.13 2.20 -6.57
C SER A 174 14.30 0.80 -7.19
N CYS A 175 15.46 0.14 -6.98
CA CYS A 175 15.67 -1.22 -7.48
C CYS A 175 14.65 -2.20 -6.91
N LEU A 176 14.37 -2.16 -5.61
CA LEU A 176 13.39 -3.07 -4.99
C LEU A 176 11.96 -2.80 -5.49
N LEU A 177 11.61 -1.56 -5.76
CA LEU A 177 10.30 -1.21 -6.32
C LEU A 177 10.14 -1.70 -7.77
N TYR A 178 11.14 -1.48 -8.63
CA TYR A 178 11.09 -1.88 -10.04
C TYR A 178 11.28 -3.38 -10.28
N THR A 179 11.95 -4.10 -9.39
CA THR A 179 12.13 -5.55 -9.50
C THR A 179 10.98 -6.34 -8.85
N SER A 180 9.97 -5.66 -8.31
CA SER A 180 8.75 -6.34 -7.88
C SER A 180 8.02 -6.90 -9.10
N PRO A 181 7.47 -8.13 -9.04
CA PRO A 181 6.79 -8.73 -10.17
C PRO A 181 5.69 -7.84 -10.72
N SER A 182 5.71 -7.60 -12.04
CA SER A 182 4.70 -6.82 -12.73
C SER A 182 4.13 -7.65 -13.88
N PRO A 183 2.85 -7.54 -14.21
CA PRO A 183 2.28 -8.19 -15.39
C PRO A 183 3.02 -7.90 -16.69
N ARG A 184 3.70 -6.76 -16.80
CA ARG A 184 4.52 -6.39 -17.97
C ARG A 184 5.80 -7.21 -18.09
N ASP A 185 6.38 -7.67 -16.98
CA ASP A 185 7.64 -8.42 -16.99
C ASP A 185 7.45 -9.82 -17.61
N VAL A 186 6.23 -10.34 -17.62
CA VAL A 186 5.89 -11.64 -18.19
C VAL A 186 5.80 -11.58 -19.72
N GLU A 187 5.47 -10.46 -20.31
CA GLU A 187 5.40 -10.30 -21.78
C GLU A 187 6.79 -10.23 -22.41
N GLU A 188 7.75 -9.56 -21.78
CA GLU A 188 9.12 -9.48 -22.29
C GLU A 188 9.86 -10.84 -22.23
N SER A 189 9.56 -11.69 -21.25
CA SER A 189 10.17 -13.02 -21.15
C SER A 189 9.63 -14.03 -22.17
N ARG A 190 8.56 -13.72 -22.91
CA ARG A 190 7.94 -14.57 -23.94
C ARG A 190 8.34 -14.23 -25.38
N MET A 191 9.20 -13.23 -25.59
CA MET A 191 9.74 -13.00 -26.92
C MET A 191 10.73 -14.11 -27.27
N PRO A 192 10.50 -14.88 -28.35
CA PRO A 192 11.47 -15.85 -28.81
C PRO A 192 12.74 -15.10 -29.23
N SER A 193 13.89 -15.53 -28.72
CA SER A 193 15.17 -15.08 -29.24
C SER A 193 15.18 -15.44 -30.75
N SER A 194 15.06 -14.44 -31.60
CA SER A 194 15.25 -14.63 -33.01
C SER A 194 16.66 -15.09 -33.28
N ALA A 195 16.77 -16.31 -33.79
CA ALA A 195 18.02 -16.87 -34.35
C ALA A 195 18.52 -16.05 -35.52
#